data_bd9b85d99761398581f79825cb06d570
#
_entry.id   bd9b85d99761398581f79825cb06d570
#
_cell.length_a   1.000
_cell.length_b   1.000
_cell.length_c   1.000
_cell.angle_alpha   90.00
_cell.angle_beta   90.00
_cell.angle_gamma   90.00
#
_symmetry.space_group_name_H-M   'P 1'
#
loop_
_entity.id
_entity.type
_entity.pdbx_description
1 polymer ?
#
loop_
_entity_poly.entity_id
_entity_poly.type
_entity_poly.pdbx_seq_one_letter_code
_entity_poly.pdbx_strand_id
1 'polypeptide(L)'
;MSVSKKRILVVDDEPFVCDAVKMMLAFDGHDVVTANDAKEALETFDKNKFDIVITDFATPGMKGDELAAAIKAKSPRQPVVMITAYAEMLQSSGKKLTGVDFLISKPFLLEHLREAIATVLPEAQPKSGGKSGSKHG
;
A
#
# COMPACT_ATOMS: atom_id res chain seq x y z
N MET A 1 -9.75 -9.68 -16.72
CA MET A 1 -9.12 -10.66 -15.86
C MET A 1 -8.96 -10.13 -14.45
N SER A 2 -9.49 -10.83 -13.48
CA SER A 2 -9.42 -10.35 -12.12
C SER A 2 -8.17 -10.88 -11.42
N VAL A 3 -7.62 -10.07 -10.52
CA VAL A 3 -6.56 -10.52 -9.64
C VAL A 3 -7.20 -11.20 -8.44
N SER A 4 -6.44 -12.01 -7.73
CA SER A 4 -6.97 -12.66 -6.54
C SER A 4 -7.27 -11.63 -5.46
N LYS A 5 -8.28 -11.93 -4.66
CA LYS A 5 -8.71 -11.07 -3.57
C LYS A 5 -7.59 -10.91 -2.55
N LYS A 6 -7.31 -9.67 -2.18
CA LYS A 6 -6.30 -9.36 -1.19
C LYS A 6 -6.91 -8.62 -0.02
N ARG A 7 -6.29 -8.74 1.12
CA ARG A 7 -6.69 -8.01 2.30
C ARG A 7 -5.75 -6.85 2.49
N ILE A 8 -6.31 -5.64 2.51
CA ILE A 8 -5.52 -4.40 2.42
C ILE A 8 -5.87 -3.47 3.56
N LEU A 9 -4.84 -2.98 4.25
CA LEU A 9 -4.99 -1.95 5.28
C LEU A 9 -4.65 -0.60 4.66
N VAL A 10 -5.58 0.35 4.76
CA VAL A 10 -5.38 1.70 4.22
C VAL A 10 -5.33 2.67 5.38
N VAL A 11 -4.27 3.47 5.43
CA VAL A 11 -4.02 4.42 6.52
C VAL A 11 -3.96 5.83 5.97
N ASP A 12 -4.89 6.68 6.39
CA ASP A 12 -4.92 8.09 5.98
C ASP A 12 -5.78 8.84 6.98
N ASP A 13 -5.33 10.02 7.42
CA ASP A 13 -6.09 10.80 8.38
C ASP A 13 -7.27 11.53 7.75
N GLU A 14 -7.35 11.54 6.42
CA GLU A 14 -8.48 12.14 5.72
C GLU A 14 -9.51 11.06 5.39
N PRO A 15 -10.68 11.10 6.04
CA PRO A 15 -11.70 10.05 5.79
C PRO A 15 -12.10 9.93 4.32
N PHE A 16 -12.13 11.07 3.60
CA PHE A 16 -12.49 11.03 2.18
C PHE A 16 -11.49 10.22 1.37
N VAL A 17 -10.21 10.32 1.71
CA VAL A 17 -9.18 9.56 0.99
C VAL A 17 -9.32 8.08 1.31
N CYS A 18 -9.51 7.75 2.59
CA CYS A 18 -9.74 6.36 2.99
C CYS A 18 -10.94 5.77 2.26
N ASP A 19 -12.04 6.53 2.20
CA ASP A 19 -13.26 6.04 1.55
C ASP A 19 -13.04 5.84 0.05
N ALA A 20 -12.33 6.78 -0.58
CA ALA A 20 -12.07 6.69 -2.02
C ALA A 20 -11.21 5.48 -2.35
N VAL A 21 -10.13 5.28 -1.59
CA VAL A 21 -9.24 4.14 -1.82
C VAL A 21 -9.98 2.83 -1.55
N LYS A 22 -10.75 2.79 -0.46
CA LYS A 22 -11.52 1.60 -0.13
C LYS A 22 -12.50 1.26 -1.25
N MET A 23 -13.20 2.27 -1.78
CA MET A 23 -14.15 2.05 -2.85
C MET A 23 -13.47 1.52 -4.12
N MET A 24 -12.33 2.10 -4.48
CA MET A 24 -11.59 1.68 -5.65
C MET A 24 -11.12 0.23 -5.52
N LEU A 25 -10.57 -0.12 -4.38
CA LEU A 25 -10.05 -1.46 -4.15
C LEU A 25 -11.16 -2.48 -4.00
N ALA A 26 -12.27 -2.09 -3.37
CA ALA A 26 -13.42 -2.97 -3.26
C ALA A 26 -14.03 -3.26 -4.62
N PHE A 27 -13.96 -2.29 -5.53
CA PHE A 27 -14.42 -2.49 -6.90
C PHE A 27 -13.68 -3.65 -7.57
N ASP A 28 -12.39 -3.81 -7.23
CA ASP A 28 -11.58 -4.91 -7.74
C ASP A 28 -11.71 -6.19 -6.91
N GLY A 29 -12.59 -6.19 -5.92
CA GLY A 29 -12.87 -7.40 -5.14
C GLY A 29 -12.00 -7.57 -3.90
N HIS A 30 -11.19 -6.59 -3.55
CA HIS A 30 -10.34 -6.68 -2.37
C HIS A 30 -11.11 -6.37 -1.09
N ASP A 31 -10.61 -6.91 0.01
CA ASP A 31 -11.15 -6.68 1.34
C ASP A 31 -10.32 -5.58 2.01
N VAL A 32 -10.95 -4.46 2.33
CA VAL A 32 -10.22 -3.27 2.78
C VAL A 32 -10.63 -2.89 4.19
N VAL A 33 -9.63 -2.66 5.03
CA VAL A 33 -9.81 -2.13 6.38
C VAL A 33 -9.09 -0.78 6.42
N THR A 34 -9.71 0.22 7.04
CA THR A 34 -9.13 1.56 7.09
C THR A 34 -8.74 1.93 8.51
N ALA A 35 -7.71 2.77 8.63
CA ALA A 35 -7.28 3.36 9.90
C ALA A 35 -6.97 4.83 9.64
N ASN A 36 -7.23 5.66 10.62
CA ASN A 36 -7.11 7.11 10.45
C ASN A 36 -5.84 7.70 11.08
N ASP A 37 -5.09 6.90 11.79
CA ASP A 37 -3.79 7.35 12.30
C ASP A 37 -2.88 6.15 12.50
N ALA A 38 -1.63 6.43 12.82
CA ALA A 38 -0.63 5.38 12.94
C ALA A 38 -0.90 4.44 14.11
N LYS A 39 -1.42 4.97 15.21
CA LYS A 39 -1.71 4.14 16.37
C LYS A 39 -2.79 3.12 16.03
N GLU A 40 -3.88 3.58 15.43
CA GLU A 40 -4.95 2.69 15.02
C GLU A 40 -4.45 1.68 13.99
N ALA A 41 -3.60 2.13 13.07
CA ALA A 41 -3.05 1.27 12.04
C ALA A 41 -2.23 0.13 12.66
N LEU A 42 -1.37 0.45 13.61
CA LEU A 42 -0.54 -0.57 14.25
C LEU A 42 -1.37 -1.54 15.08
N GLU A 43 -2.38 -1.04 15.79
CA GLU A 43 -3.27 -1.91 16.55
C GLU A 43 -4.03 -2.85 15.63
N THR A 44 -4.52 -2.31 14.51
CA THR A 44 -5.25 -3.11 13.54
C THR A 44 -4.34 -4.14 12.89
N PHE A 45 -3.12 -3.73 12.57
CA PHE A 45 -2.12 -4.60 11.96
C PHE A 45 -1.77 -5.77 12.88
N ASP A 46 -1.64 -5.50 14.17
CA ASP A 46 -1.29 -6.54 15.14
C ASP A 46 -2.37 -7.61 15.28
N LYS A 47 -3.63 -7.24 15.05
CA LYS A 47 -4.76 -8.16 15.26
C LYS A 47 -5.18 -8.90 14.01
N ASN A 48 -4.66 -8.52 12.85
CA ASN A 48 -5.08 -9.05 11.57
C ASN A 48 -3.89 -9.30 10.67
N LYS A 49 -4.12 -10.11 9.63
CA LYS A 49 -3.11 -10.31 8.60
C LYS A 49 -3.53 -9.57 7.35
N PHE A 50 -2.61 -8.83 6.78
CA PHE A 50 -2.85 -8.08 5.56
C PHE A 50 -1.86 -8.48 4.50
N ASP A 51 -2.31 -8.43 3.24
CA ASP A 51 -1.42 -8.68 2.12
C ASP A 51 -0.64 -7.44 1.75
N ILE A 52 -1.25 -6.27 1.93
CA ILE A 52 -0.62 -4.98 1.62
C ILE A 52 -1.06 -3.95 2.67
N VAL A 53 -0.16 -3.04 3.01
CA VAL A 53 -0.49 -1.84 3.77
C VAL A 53 -0.27 -0.65 2.85
N ILE A 54 -1.28 0.21 2.72
CA ILE A 54 -1.18 1.45 1.95
C ILE A 54 -1.32 2.60 2.93
N THR A 55 -0.32 3.46 3.00
CA THR A 55 -0.32 4.55 3.97
C THR A 55 -0.03 5.89 3.32
N ASP A 56 -0.67 6.94 3.81
CA ASP A 56 -0.31 8.30 3.46
C ASP A 56 1.00 8.65 4.16
N PHE A 57 1.77 9.56 3.57
CA PHE A 57 3.02 9.99 4.19
C PHE A 57 2.78 10.83 5.44
N ALA A 58 1.80 11.73 5.37
CA ALA A 58 1.56 12.71 6.44
C ALA A 58 0.39 12.27 7.32
N THR A 59 0.65 11.31 8.23
CA THR A 59 -0.38 10.89 9.19
C THR A 59 -0.06 11.44 10.58
N PRO A 60 -1.08 11.70 11.40
CA PRO A 60 -0.83 12.19 12.76
C PRO A 60 -0.08 11.18 13.61
N GLY A 61 0.77 11.68 14.46
CA GLY A 61 1.49 10.89 15.43
C GLY A 61 2.75 10.23 14.91
N MET A 62 2.73 9.83 13.66
CA MET A 62 3.87 9.12 13.07
C MET A 62 3.77 9.28 11.56
N LYS A 63 4.85 9.69 10.93
CA LYS A 63 4.84 9.83 9.47
C LYS A 63 4.80 8.46 8.81
N GLY A 64 4.35 8.45 7.55
CA GLY A 64 4.17 7.20 6.81
C GLY A 64 5.42 6.35 6.72
N ASP A 65 6.60 6.97 6.56
CA ASP A 65 7.84 6.21 6.51
C ASP A 65 8.19 5.61 7.87
N GLU A 66 7.85 6.31 8.95
CA GLU A 66 8.03 5.77 10.31
C GLU A 66 7.08 4.62 10.55
N LEU A 67 5.84 4.75 10.08
CA LEU A 67 4.87 3.67 10.18
C LEU A 67 5.32 2.46 9.36
N ALA A 68 5.82 2.69 8.15
CA ALA A 68 6.33 1.61 7.31
C ALA A 68 7.47 0.87 8.01
N ALA A 69 8.40 1.61 8.63
CA ALA A 69 9.50 1.02 9.36
C ALA A 69 9.01 0.19 10.55
N ALA A 70 8.02 0.70 11.28
CA ALA A 70 7.45 -0.02 12.41
C ALA A 70 6.79 -1.32 11.96
N ILE A 71 6.07 -1.28 10.85
CA ILE A 71 5.43 -2.48 10.29
C ILE A 71 6.49 -3.48 9.84
N LYS A 72 7.53 -3.03 9.16
CA LYS A 72 8.60 -3.91 8.71
C LYS A 72 9.36 -4.53 9.87
N ALA A 73 9.46 -3.82 10.99
CA ALA A 73 10.10 -4.38 12.18
C ALA A 73 9.30 -5.56 12.73
N LYS A 74 7.97 -5.50 12.61
CA LYS A 74 7.10 -6.58 13.05
C LYS A 74 7.01 -7.70 12.01
N SER A 75 7.05 -7.34 10.75
CA SER A 75 6.84 -8.28 9.64
C SER A 75 7.68 -7.82 8.45
N PRO A 76 8.95 -8.27 8.37
CA PRO A 76 9.87 -7.75 7.35
C PRO A 76 9.44 -7.96 5.92
N ARG A 77 8.57 -8.93 5.66
CA ARG A 77 8.11 -9.21 4.31
C ARG A 77 6.80 -8.53 3.96
N GLN A 78 6.24 -7.75 4.88
CA GLN A 78 4.98 -7.08 4.65
C GLN A 78 5.14 -6.01 3.57
N PRO A 79 4.43 -6.11 2.44
CA PRO A 79 4.47 -5.05 1.43
C PRO A 79 3.82 -3.77 1.95
N VAL A 80 4.49 -2.65 1.73
CA VAL A 80 3.99 -1.34 2.14
C VAL A 80 4.06 -0.39 0.96
N VAL A 81 2.91 0.22 0.63
CA VAL A 81 2.78 1.22 -0.42
C VAL A 81 2.50 2.55 0.24
N MET A 82 3.18 3.59 -0.20
CA MET A 82 2.95 4.94 0.31
C MET A 82 2.30 5.81 -0.75
N ILE A 83 1.29 6.58 -0.34
CA ILE A 83 0.64 7.57 -1.21
C ILE A 83 0.95 8.95 -0.65
N THR A 84 1.40 9.88 -1.49
CA THR A 84 1.75 11.20 -1.01
C THR A 84 1.69 12.24 -2.12
N ALA A 85 1.32 13.47 -1.75
CA ALA A 85 1.40 14.62 -2.65
C ALA A 85 2.84 15.06 -2.87
N TYR A 86 3.78 14.55 -2.09
CA TYR A 86 5.17 14.97 -2.11
C TYR A 86 6.09 13.95 -2.77
N ALA A 87 5.53 13.09 -3.62
CA ALA A 87 6.31 11.99 -4.20
C ALA A 87 7.54 12.48 -4.96
N GLU A 88 7.38 13.52 -5.78
CA GLU A 88 8.50 14.04 -6.55
C GLU A 88 9.59 14.60 -5.66
N MET A 89 9.19 15.33 -4.63
CA MET A 89 10.15 15.89 -3.69
C MET A 89 10.92 14.81 -2.96
N LEU A 90 10.21 13.78 -2.53
CA LEU A 90 10.84 12.66 -1.82
C LEU A 90 11.79 11.91 -2.72
N GLN A 91 11.43 11.72 -3.99
CA GLN A 91 12.28 11.02 -4.92
C GLN A 91 13.51 11.83 -5.31
N SER A 92 13.32 13.13 -5.54
CA SER A 92 14.44 13.97 -5.99
C SER A 92 15.39 14.34 -4.87
N SER A 93 14.97 14.19 -3.61
CA SER A 93 15.86 14.45 -2.49
C SER A 93 16.97 13.41 -2.36
N GLY A 94 16.85 12.31 -3.09
CA GLY A 94 17.78 11.21 -2.97
C GLY A 94 17.63 10.40 -1.70
N LYS A 95 16.69 10.77 -0.85
CA LYS A 95 16.46 10.08 0.40
C LYS A 95 15.65 8.82 0.15
N LYS A 96 16.19 7.71 0.58
CA LYS A 96 15.48 6.44 0.45
C LYS A 96 14.52 6.29 1.61
N LEU A 97 13.27 5.98 1.31
CA LEU A 97 12.26 5.78 2.33
C LEU A 97 12.31 4.33 2.79
N THR A 98 12.87 4.13 3.98
CA THR A 98 13.02 2.81 4.56
C THR A 98 11.65 2.17 4.77
N GLY A 99 11.49 0.93 4.30
CA GLY A 99 10.27 0.18 4.52
C GLY A 99 9.17 0.42 3.49
N VAL A 100 9.37 1.36 2.56
CA VAL A 100 8.38 1.64 1.52
C VAL A 100 8.75 0.89 0.26
N ASP A 101 7.84 0.05 -0.22
CA ASP A 101 8.09 -0.79 -1.38
C ASP A 101 7.63 -0.17 -2.69
N PHE A 102 6.68 0.76 -2.63
CA PHE A 102 6.17 1.43 -3.82
C PHE A 102 5.59 2.79 -3.42
N LEU A 103 5.78 3.79 -4.26
CA LEU A 103 5.35 5.16 -3.99
C LEU A 103 4.35 5.60 -5.03
N ILE A 104 3.20 6.09 -4.58
CA ILE A 104 2.15 6.62 -5.46
C ILE A 104 2.01 8.11 -5.23
N SER A 105 1.98 8.87 -6.31
CA SER A 105 1.82 10.32 -6.25
C SER A 105 0.33 10.69 -6.23
N LYS A 106 -0.04 11.64 -5.37
CA LYS A 106 -1.38 12.22 -5.40
C LYS A 106 -1.42 13.36 -6.43
N PRO A 107 -2.51 13.51 -7.15
CA PRO A 107 -3.70 12.68 -7.19
C PRO A 107 -3.44 11.38 -7.95
N PHE A 108 -4.22 10.34 -7.63
CA PHE A 108 -4.01 9.03 -8.23
C PHE A 108 -5.32 8.47 -8.79
N LEU A 109 -5.18 7.49 -9.67
CA LEU A 109 -6.30 6.79 -10.28
C LEU A 109 -6.27 5.32 -9.84
N LEU A 110 -7.37 4.61 -10.08
CA LEU A 110 -7.44 3.19 -9.77
C LEU A 110 -6.31 2.41 -10.42
N GLU A 111 -5.94 2.76 -11.64
CA GLU A 111 -4.87 2.05 -12.33
C GLU A 111 -3.53 2.19 -11.60
N HIS A 112 -3.31 3.29 -10.88
CA HIS A 112 -2.09 3.46 -10.08
C HIS A 112 -2.08 2.49 -8.91
N LEU A 113 -3.25 2.29 -8.28
CA LEU A 113 -3.37 1.32 -7.20
C LEU A 113 -3.16 -0.09 -7.72
N ARG A 114 -3.71 -0.39 -8.90
CA ARG A 114 -3.52 -1.71 -9.51
C ARG A 114 -2.06 -1.97 -9.83
N GLU A 115 -1.37 -0.96 -10.33
CA GLU A 115 0.05 -1.09 -10.64
C GLU A 115 0.86 -1.37 -9.37
N ALA A 116 0.55 -0.65 -8.30
CA ALA A 116 1.26 -0.83 -7.04
C ALA A 116 1.06 -2.26 -6.51
N ILE A 117 -0.18 -2.73 -6.53
CA ILE A 117 -0.49 -4.08 -6.05
C ILE A 117 0.25 -5.12 -6.89
N ALA A 118 0.24 -4.97 -8.20
CA ALA A 118 0.90 -5.91 -9.08
C ALA A 118 2.41 -5.91 -8.86
N THR A 119 2.97 -4.76 -8.53
CA THR A 119 4.41 -4.63 -8.33
C THR A 119 4.86 -5.25 -7.02
N VAL A 120 4.13 -4.98 -5.93
CA VAL A 120 4.55 -5.48 -4.61
C VAL A 120 4.03 -6.88 -4.32
N LEU A 121 3.01 -7.33 -5.07
CA LEU A 121 2.46 -8.68 -4.95
C LEU A 121 2.38 -9.31 -6.34
N PRO A 122 3.50 -9.78 -6.89
CA PRO A 122 3.48 -10.35 -8.24
C PRO A 122 2.47 -11.46 -8.43
N GLU A 123 2.17 -12.21 -7.38
CA GLU A 123 1.18 -13.28 -7.46
C GLU A 123 -0.23 -12.75 -7.66
N ALA A 124 -0.47 -11.45 -7.48
CA ALA A 124 -1.79 -10.85 -7.73
C ALA A 124 -2.04 -10.63 -9.21
N GLN A 125 -1.03 -10.74 -10.05
CA GLN A 125 -1.18 -10.58 -11.47
C GLN A 125 -1.85 -11.81 -12.07
N PRO A 126 -2.68 -11.65 -13.08
CA PRO A 126 -3.25 -12.81 -13.76
C PRO A 126 -2.11 -13.62 -14.40
N LYS A 127 -2.18 -14.91 -14.27
CA LYS A 127 -1.20 -15.75 -14.91
C LYS A 127 -1.53 -15.91 -16.37
N SER A 128 -0.55 -15.66 -17.22
CA SER A 128 -0.74 -15.83 -18.63
C SER A 128 0.08 -17.03 -19.07
N GLY A 129 -0.56 -18.14 -19.09
CA GLY A 129 0.07 -19.32 -19.61
C GLY A 129 1.40 -19.65 -19.01
N GLY A 130 1.71 -19.19 -18.07
CA GLY A 130 2.88 -19.57 -17.49
C GLY A 130 4.07 -18.79 -17.77
N LYS A 131 4.32 -18.70 -17.91
CA LYS A 131 5.36 -18.27 -17.83
C LYS A 131 5.99 -17.53 -17.32
N SER A 132 6.25 -17.80 -17.07
CA SER A 132 6.84 -17.26 -16.68
C SER A 132 7.51 -16.73 -16.41
N GLY A 133 7.67 -16.78 -16.07
CA GLY A 133 8.30 -16.14 -15.81
C GLY A 133 8.90 -15.76 -15.67
N SER A 134 9.23 -15.86 -15.77
CA SER A 134 9.93 -15.42 -15.62
C SER A 134 10.43 -14.65 -15.60
N LYS A 135 10.51 -14.35 -15.68
CA LYS A 135 11.09 -13.56 -15.72
C LYS A 135 11.25 -12.67 -15.26
N HIS A 136 11.10 -12.47 -15.09
CA HIS A 136 11.35 -11.48 -14.81
C HIS A 136 11.65 -11.14 -14.06
N GLY A 137 11.47 -11.49 -13.94
CA GLY A 137 11.95 -10.98 -13.19
C GLY A 137 12.30 -10.43 -12.83
#